data_55e53730909fb888ae82d4fda42bff2b
#
_entry.id   55e53730909fb888ae82d4fda42bff2b
#
_cell.length_a   1.000
_cell.length_b   1.000
_cell.length_c   1.000
_cell.angle_alpha   90.00
_cell.angle_beta   90.00
_cell.angle_gamma   90.00
#
_symmetry.space_group_name_H-M   'P 1'
#
loop_
_entity.id
_entity.type
_entity.pdbx_description
1 polymer ?
#
loop_
_entity_poly.entity_id
_entity_poly.type
_entity_poly.pdbx_seq_one_letter_code
_entity_poly.pdbx_strand_id
1 'polypeptide(L)'
;MIKRLAACIREYKRPTILTPVCMVGEVVCECTIPLLTADLINAIQNGCTMQTILSFGLKLFVIAMLSLGFGSLSGWFAAEAAAGFAKNLRHDLYYQVQGFSFANIDRFSTSSLVTRLTTDVTNIQNAFMMCIRIAVRAPMMLVFAVVMSVRVGKQLALIFAGIVPVLGFALFLMIRSALPLFKAVFKKYDALNNSVQENVQAMRVVKSFVREDYETEKFSAASDSVRKDFLKAEKILALNSPAMQFCVYTSMILISYFAAKLIVTSGGTYLGVGSLTSMITYSMQILMSLMMLSMIFVMLTMAQASGKRICEVLDETSSLQNPAEPVYDVKNGDVDFDHVNFKYSAAAKRSALSDVDFHVRSGQTVGIIGGTGSSKTSLVQLICRLYDVTDGSVRVGGVDVRQYDLETLRNQVAVVLQKNVLFSGTIKENLRWGDANASDEELQQACELACADEFIQQMPDKYDTYIEQGGTNVSGGQKQRLCIARALLKKPKILILDDSTSAVDTKTDAKIRAALRSEIPETTKFIIAQRISSIQDADLILVLEGGQIDAMGTHEQLLASNRIYREVYESQNKAGGADNG
;
A
#
# COMPACT_ATOMS: atom_id res chain seq x y z
N MET A 1 -8.21 15.49 -0.78
CA MET A 1 -6.86 15.00 -1.08
C MET A 1 -5.76 15.95 -0.59
N ILE A 2 -5.52 17.16 -1.20
CA ILE A 2 -4.39 18.03 -0.83
C ILE A 2 -4.39 18.40 0.65
N LYS A 3 -5.52 18.83 1.21
CA LYS A 3 -5.63 19.17 2.65
C LYS A 3 -5.30 17.96 3.55
N ARG A 4 -5.73 16.76 3.16
CA ARG A 4 -5.46 15.51 3.92
C ARG A 4 -3.97 15.18 3.91
N LEU A 5 -3.34 15.22 2.74
CA LEU A 5 -1.90 15.00 2.61
C LEU A 5 -1.08 16.08 3.32
N ALA A 6 -1.46 17.34 3.21
CA ALA A 6 -0.78 18.46 3.91
C ALA A 6 -0.83 18.32 5.44
N ALA A 7 -1.86 17.68 6.00
CA ALA A 7 -1.94 17.41 7.44
C ALA A 7 -0.80 16.48 7.93
N CYS A 8 -0.23 15.63 7.06
CA CYS A 8 0.88 14.73 7.40
C CYS A 8 2.25 15.44 7.49
N ILE A 9 2.33 16.75 7.18
CA ILE A 9 3.58 17.53 7.32
C ILE A 9 3.99 17.69 8.80
N ARG A 10 3.04 17.89 9.71
CA ARG A 10 3.22 17.94 11.18
C ARG A 10 4.45 18.73 11.62
N GLU A 11 5.43 18.08 12.24
CA GLU A 11 6.67 18.66 12.77
C GLU A 11 7.61 19.22 11.69
N TYR A 12 7.46 18.80 10.43
CA TYR A 12 8.31 19.24 9.32
C TYR A 12 7.86 20.53 8.63
N LYS A 13 7.01 21.34 9.28
CA LYS A 13 6.55 22.64 8.75
C LYS A 13 7.73 23.61 8.54
N ARG A 14 8.70 23.64 9.46
CA ARG A 14 9.86 24.56 9.36
C ARG A 14 10.69 24.28 8.10
N PRO A 15 11.22 23.07 7.86
CA PRO A 15 11.97 22.79 6.65
C PRO A 15 11.11 22.93 5.38
N THR A 16 9.81 22.64 5.44
CA THR A 16 8.87 22.85 4.32
C THR A 16 8.77 24.32 3.90
N ILE A 17 8.80 25.27 4.85
CA ILE A 17 8.75 26.72 4.57
C ILE A 17 10.13 27.27 4.22
N LEU A 18 11.19 26.81 4.88
CA LEU A 18 12.55 27.27 4.63
C LEU A 18 13.04 26.90 3.22
N THR A 19 12.63 25.75 2.69
CA THR A 19 12.98 25.32 1.34
C THR A 19 12.64 26.36 0.27
N PRO A 20 11.39 26.80 0.09
CA PRO A 20 11.05 27.83 -0.89
C PRO A 20 11.69 29.19 -0.59
N VAL A 21 11.90 29.56 0.67
CA VAL A 21 12.58 30.81 1.03
C VAL A 21 14.04 30.80 0.56
N CYS A 22 14.77 29.73 0.85
CA CYS A 22 16.14 29.56 0.36
C CYS A 22 16.18 29.49 -1.19
N MET A 23 15.19 28.84 -1.79
CA MET A 23 15.09 28.73 -3.26
C MET A 23 14.91 30.11 -3.92
N VAL A 24 14.08 30.99 -3.34
CA VAL A 24 13.94 32.37 -3.82
C VAL A 24 15.27 33.12 -3.68
N GLY A 25 15.99 32.96 -2.57
CA GLY A 25 17.33 33.54 -2.39
C GLY A 25 18.33 33.08 -3.45
N GLU A 26 18.35 31.79 -3.79
CA GLU A 26 19.15 31.22 -4.87
C GLU A 26 18.81 31.87 -6.22
N VAL A 27 17.52 31.95 -6.57
CA VAL A 27 17.04 32.56 -7.83
C VAL A 27 17.43 34.05 -7.94
N VAL A 28 17.33 34.79 -6.86
CA VAL A 28 17.76 36.21 -6.83
C VAL A 28 19.26 36.34 -7.11
N CYS A 29 20.09 35.49 -6.50
CA CYS A 29 21.53 35.46 -6.77
C CYS A 29 21.81 35.07 -8.22
N GLU A 30 21.18 34.03 -8.74
CA GLU A 30 21.35 33.58 -10.13
C GLU A 30 20.94 34.64 -11.16
N CYS A 31 19.85 35.39 -10.92
CA CYS A 31 19.44 36.47 -11.81
C CYS A 31 20.31 37.73 -11.69
N THR A 32 21.04 37.89 -10.58
CA THR A 32 21.95 39.03 -10.38
C THR A 32 23.31 38.82 -11.08
N ILE A 33 23.77 37.57 -11.24
CA ILE A 33 25.05 37.26 -11.88
C ILE A 33 25.14 37.83 -13.32
N PRO A 34 24.17 37.61 -14.24
CA PRO A 34 24.25 38.17 -15.59
C PRO A 34 24.30 39.69 -15.61
N LEU A 35 23.62 40.36 -14.67
CA LEU A 35 23.64 41.82 -14.55
C LEU A 35 25.05 42.33 -14.22
N LEU A 36 25.68 41.75 -13.19
CA LEU A 36 27.06 42.14 -12.80
C LEU A 36 28.08 41.77 -13.87
N THR A 37 27.86 40.68 -14.59
CA THR A 37 28.69 40.31 -15.74
C THR A 37 28.56 41.34 -16.86
N ALA A 38 27.36 41.83 -17.15
CA ALA A 38 27.13 42.91 -18.09
C ALA A 38 27.89 44.18 -17.70
N ASP A 39 27.78 44.59 -16.43
CA ASP A 39 28.46 45.77 -15.90
C ASP A 39 30.00 45.63 -16.01
N LEU A 40 30.54 44.48 -15.70
CA LEU A 40 31.97 44.17 -15.86
C LEU A 40 32.40 44.30 -17.31
N ILE A 41 31.67 43.67 -18.27
CA ILE A 41 31.99 43.74 -19.70
C ILE A 41 31.96 45.19 -20.21
N ASN A 42 30.93 45.95 -19.82
CA ASN A 42 30.81 47.38 -20.20
C ASN A 42 31.94 48.21 -19.58
N ALA A 43 32.35 47.93 -18.35
CA ALA A 43 33.49 48.61 -17.70
C ALA A 43 34.81 48.32 -18.43
N ILE A 44 35.04 47.05 -18.82
CA ILE A 44 36.24 46.65 -19.62
C ILE A 44 36.25 47.40 -20.96
N GLN A 45 35.11 47.44 -21.63
CA GLN A 45 34.98 48.15 -22.92
C GLN A 45 35.33 49.65 -22.81
N ASN A 46 35.00 50.27 -21.66
CA ASN A 46 35.29 51.67 -21.36
C ASN A 46 36.70 51.91 -20.81
N GLY A 47 37.58 50.92 -20.78
CA GLY A 47 38.98 51.07 -20.36
C GLY A 47 39.17 51.14 -18.84
N CYS A 48 38.51 50.28 -18.07
CA CYS A 48 38.59 50.24 -16.60
C CYS A 48 39.97 49.79 -16.09
N THR A 49 40.27 50.15 -14.82
CA THR A 49 41.47 49.70 -14.11
C THR A 49 41.39 48.25 -13.65
N MET A 50 42.58 47.59 -13.47
CA MET A 50 42.64 46.24 -12.93
C MET A 50 41.95 46.12 -11.56
N GLN A 51 42.00 47.16 -10.76
CA GLN A 51 41.32 47.20 -9.45
C GLN A 51 39.81 47.12 -9.59
N THR A 52 39.23 47.73 -10.62
CA THR A 52 37.80 47.66 -10.92
C THR A 52 37.43 46.24 -11.33
N ILE A 53 38.21 45.60 -12.20
CA ILE A 53 38.00 44.19 -12.60
C ILE A 53 38.04 43.26 -11.40
N LEU A 54 39.03 43.42 -10.51
CA LEU A 54 39.15 42.62 -9.27
C LEU A 54 37.93 42.80 -8.34
N SER A 55 37.40 44.05 -8.24
CA SER A 55 36.21 44.33 -7.42
C SER A 55 34.96 43.64 -7.96
N PHE A 56 34.76 43.60 -9.31
CA PHE A 56 33.66 42.87 -9.93
C PHE A 56 33.86 41.36 -9.77
N GLY A 57 35.07 40.85 -9.91
CA GLY A 57 35.42 39.46 -9.71
C GLY A 57 35.07 39.01 -8.27
N LEU A 58 35.42 39.82 -7.27
CA LEU A 58 35.06 39.56 -5.88
C LEU A 58 33.56 39.54 -5.65
N LYS A 59 32.81 40.54 -6.21
CA LYS A 59 31.35 40.59 -6.11
C LYS A 59 30.69 39.34 -6.73
N LEU A 60 31.12 38.93 -7.92
CA LEU A 60 30.64 37.74 -8.61
C LEU A 60 30.94 36.48 -7.79
N PHE A 61 32.13 36.37 -7.21
CA PHE A 61 32.51 35.25 -6.34
C PHE A 61 31.63 35.17 -5.09
N VAL A 62 31.39 36.33 -4.41
CA VAL A 62 30.53 36.37 -3.21
C VAL A 62 29.11 35.95 -3.56
N ILE A 63 28.53 36.44 -4.66
CA ILE A 63 27.18 36.08 -5.07
C ILE A 63 27.11 34.61 -5.46
N ALA A 64 28.12 34.07 -6.15
CA ALA A 64 28.18 32.64 -6.47
C ALA A 64 28.23 31.77 -5.20
N MET A 65 29.00 32.20 -4.19
CA MET A 65 29.06 31.52 -2.90
C MET A 65 27.72 31.59 -2.13
N LEU A 66 27.04 32.74 -2.18
CA LEU A 66 25.71 32.90 -1.60
C LEU A 66 24.68 32.01 -2.32
N SER A 67 24.72 31.96 -3.66
CA SER A 67 23.86 31.08 -4.46
C SER A 67 24.09 29.61 -4.11
N LEU A 68 25.35 29.18 -4.01
CA LEU A 68 25.72 27.82 -3.57
C LEU A 68 25.16 27.54 -2.17
N GLY A 69 25.31 28.49 -1.23
CA GLY A 69 24.80 28.38 0.14
C GLY A 69 23.27 28.20 0.17
N PHE A 70 22.54 29.08 -0.52
CA PHE A 70 21.08 28.99 -0.61
C PHE A 70 20.61 27.71 -1.30
N GLY A 71 21.24 27.30 -2.39
CA GLY A 71 20.92 26.07 -3.11
C GLY A 71 21.15 24.81 -2.26
N SER A 72 22.28 24.77 -1.53
CA SER A 72 22.62 23.68 -0.61
C SER A 72 21.64 23.59 0.56
N LEU A 73 21.33 24.72 1.19
CA LEU A 73 20.33 24.80 2.28
C LEU A 73 18.93 24.41 1.80
N SER A 74 18.53 24.90 0.64
CA SER A 74 17.26 24.52 0.03
C SER A 74 17.18 22.99 -0.23
N GLY A 75 18.26 22.41 -0.74
CA GLY A 75 18.37 20.96 -0.95
C GLY A 75 18.26 20.17 0.36
N TRP A 76 18.98 20.61 1.38
CA TRP A 76 18.97 20.00 2.71
C TRP A 76 17.56 20.00 3.33
N PHE A 77 16.95 21.19 3.44
CA PHE A 77 15.61 21.32 3.99
C PHE A 77 14.55 20.57 3.17
N ALA A 78 14.69 20.53 1.83
CA ALA A 78 13.78 19.78 0.98
C ALA A 78 13.85 18.27 1.23
N ALA A 79 15.06 17.73 1.41
CA ALA A 79 15.27 16.32 1.71
C ALA A 79 14.67 15.96 3.08
N GLU A 80 14.94 16.78 4.11
CA GLU A 80 14.38 16.60 5.44
C GLU A 80 12.85 16.67 5.44
N ALA A 81 12.27 17.69 4.79
CA ALA A 81 10.83 17.87 4.69
C ALA A 81 10.16 16.70 3.97
N ALA A 82 10.72 16.27 2.83
CA ALA A 82 10.13 15.19 2.01
C ALA A 82 10.26 13.82 2.69
N ALA A 83 11.40 13.52 3.30
CA ALA A 83 11.59 12.27 4.02
C ALA A 83 10.69 12.20 5.28
N GLY A 84 10.60 13.30 6.03
CA GLY A 84 9.75 13.40 7.21
C GLY A 84 8.26 13.31 6.87
N PHE A 85 7.82 14.00 5.82
CA PHE A 85 6.46 13.89 5.29
C PHE A 85 6.12 12.44 4.92
N ALA A 86 7.01 11.74 4.19
CA ALA A 86 6.80 10.35 3.80
C ALA A 86 6.79 9.39 5.00
N LYS A 87 7.62 9.63 6.03
CA LYS A 87 7.60 8.90 7.30
C LYS A 87 6.21 9.00 7.94
N ASN A 88 5.70 10.21 8.11
CA ASN A 88 4.39 10.43 8.72
C ASN A 88 3.26 9.82 7.89
N LEU A 89 3.35 9.91 6.56
CA LEU A 89 2.35 9.33 5.66
C LEU A 89 2.33 7.79 5.74
N ARG A 90 3.50 7.14 5.79
CA ARG A 90 3.60 5.69 6.00
C ARG A 90 3.07 5.28 7.37
N HIS A 91 3.40 6.06 8.40
CA HIS A 91 2.88 5.83 9.74
C HIS A 91 1.34 5.87 9.74
N ASP A 92 0.75 6.94 9.21
CA ASP A 92 -0.71 7.09 9.21
C ASP A 92 -1.41 5.98 8.40
N LEU A 93 -0.85 5.63 7.24
CA LEU A 93 -1.37 4.52 6.43
C LEU A 93 -1.27 3.18 7.16
N TYR A 94 -0.14 2.89 7.79
CA TYR A 94 0.06 1.64 8.50
C TYR A 94 -0.89 1.51 9.69
N TYR A 95 -1.01 2.55 10.50
CA TYR A 95 -1.94 2.56 11.63
C TYR A 95 -3.40 2.44 11.19
N GLN A 96 -3.75 3.10 10.10
CA GLN A 96 -5.10 2.99 9.52
C GLN A 96 -5.41 1.55 9.08
N VAL A 97 -4.48 0.90 8.39
CA VAL A 97 -4.62 -0.50 7.95
C VAL A 97 -4.69 -1.47 9.13
N GLN A 98 -3.94 -1.22 10.22
CA GLN A 98 -4.04 -2.04 11.44
C GLN A 98 -5.43 -1.94 12.11
N GLY A 99 -6.11 -0.81 11.97
CA GLY A 99 -7.47 -0.60 12.47
C GLY A 99 -8.58 -1.16 11.57
N PHE A 100 -8.27 -1.72 10.40
CA PHE A 100 -9.25 -2.24 9.46
C PHE A 100 -9.94 -3.50 9.98
N SER A 101 -11.24 -3.60 9.71
CA SER A 101 -11.98 -4.85 9.83
C SER A 101 -11.66 -5.79 8.66
N PHE A 102 -12.06 -7.06 8.76
CA PHE A 102 -11.94 -8.00 7.65
C PHE A 102 -12.69 -7.53 6.39
N ALA A 103 -13.87 -6.93 6.56
CA ALA A 103 -14.63 -6.36 5.45
C ALA A 103 -13.86 -5.25 4.70
N ASN A 104 -13.10 -4.41 5.42
CA ASN A 104 -12.22 -3.42 4.79
C ASN A 104 -11.04 -4.09 4.07
N ILE A 105 -10.41 -5.12 4.69
CA ILE A 105 -9.28 -5.86 4.08
C ILE A 105 -9.73 -6.60 2.82
N ASP A 106 -10.92 -7.18 2.80
CA ASP A 106 -11.49 -7.86 1.62
C ASP A 106 -11.72 -6.88 0.46
N ARG A 107 -12.04 -5.62 0.75
CA ARG A 107 -12.18 -4.56 -0.25
C ARG A 107 -10.85 -4.16 -0.88
N PHE A 108 -9.77 -4.15 -0.10
CA PHE A 108 -8.43 -3.81 -0.54
C PHE A 108 -7.57 -5.08 -0.65
N SER A 109 -7.11 -5.45 -1.84
CA SER A 109 -6.17 -6.57 -1.95
C SER A 109 -4.86 -6.27 -1.20
N THR A 110 -4.25 -7.29 -0.59
CA THR A 110 -2.98 -7.15 0.15
C THR A 110 -1.87 -6.54 -0.71
N SER A 111 -1.77 -6.94 -1.99
CA SER A 111 -0.80 -6.39 -2.93
C SER A 111 -1.03 -4.89 -3.18
N SER A 112 -2.30 -4.46 -3.25
CA SER A 112 -2.66 -3.05 -3.39
C SER A 112 -2.27 -2.23 -2.17
N LEU A 113 -2.48 -2.74 -0.96
CA LEU A 113 -2.06 -2.07 0.28
C LEU A 113 -0.54 -1.92 0.36
N VAL A 114 0.21 -2.97 0.02
CA VAL A 114 1.68 -2.91 -0.04
C VAL A 114 2.14 -1.86 -1.05
N THR A 115 1.56 -1.82 -2.25
CA THR A 115 1.90 -0.81 -3.27
C THR A 115 1.63 0.62 -2.77
N ARG A 116 0.53 0.84 -2.03
CA ARG A 116 0.20 2.15 -1.45
C ARG A 116 1.20 2.57 -0.36
N LEU A 117 1.64 1.64 0.49
CA LEU A 117 2.62 1.88 1.55
C LEU A 117 4.05 2.12 1.03
N THR A 118 4.38 1.61 -0.14
CA THR A 118 5.71 1.67 -0.75
C THR A 118 5.76 2.65 -1.92
N THR A 119 5.34 2.21 -3.09
CA THR A 119 5.48 2.95 -4.36
C THR A 119 4.67 4.24 -4.38
N ASP A 120 3.40 4.22 -3.95
CA ASP A 120 2.56 5.40 -3.98
C ASP A 120 3.04 6.47 -3.00
N VAL A 121 3.49 6.08 -1.80
CA VAL A 121 4.10 7.03 -0.85
C VAL A 121 5.38 7.63 -1.42
N THR A 122 6.23 6.85 -2.10
CA THR A 122 7.45 7.35 -2.73
C THR A 122 7.14 8.32 -3.88
N ASN A 123 6.11 8.04 -4.68
CA ASN A 123 5.66 8.96 -5.73
C ASN A 123 5.18 10.30 -5.15
N ILE A 124 4.40 10.26 -4.06
CA ILE A 124 3.93 11.46 -3.37
C ILE A 124 5.08 12.19 -2.67
N GLN A 125 6.04 11.50 -2.09
CA GLN A 125 7.26 12.09 -1.52
C GLN A 125 8.04 12.89 -2.56
N ASN A 126 8.28 12.30 -3.74
CA ASN A 126 8.98 12.96 -4.83
C ASN A 126 8.20 14.16 -5.38
N ALA A 127 6.88 14.02 -5.54
CA ALA A 127 6.01 15.12 -5.95
C ALA A 127 6.03 16.25 -4.92
N PHE A 128 5.98 15.95 -3.63
CA PHE A 128 6.06 16.95 -2.55
C PHE A 128 7.39 17.69 -2.57
N MET A 129 8.53 16.95 -2.68
CA MET A 129 9.85 17.57 -2.81
C MET A 129 9.94 18.52 -4.02
N MET A 130 9.41 18.09 -5.16
CA MET A 130 9.38 18.94 -6.36
C MET A 130 8.45 20.16 -6.19
N CYS A 131 7.31 20.00 -5.52
CA CYS A 131 6.42 21.12 -5.24
C CYS A 131 7.08 22.20 -4.39
N ILE A 132 7.77 21.84 -3.30
CA ILE A 132 8.38 22.83 -2.41
C ILE A 132 9.66 23.46 -2.95
N ARG A 133 10.30 22.81 -3.94
CA ARG A 133 11.57 23.26 -4.55
C ARG A 133 11.38 23.79 -5.97
N ILE A 134 11.09 22.91 -6.92
CA ILE A 134 11.12 23.26 -8.36
C ILE A 134 9.87 24.06 -8.77
N ALA A 135 8.69 23.75 -8.21
CA ALA A 135 7.48 24.50 -8.51
C ALA A 135 7.50 25.93 -7.95
N VAL A 136 8.40 26.24 -7.01
CA VAL A 136 8.67 27.62 -6.57
C VAL A 136 9.77 28.24 -7.42
N ARG A 137 10.84 27.50 -7.72
CA ARG A 137 11.97 28.00 -8.52
C ARG A 137 11.55 28.47 -9.90
N ALA A 138 10.79 27.64 -10.64
CA ALA A 138 10.50 27.92 -12.04
C ALA A 138 9.70 29.21 -12.27
N PRO A 139 8.57 29.49 -11.57
CA PRO A 139 7.86 30.74 -11.72
C PRO A 139 8.66 31.94 -11.18
N MET A 140 9.41 31.79 -10.08
CA MET A 140 10.25 32.87 -9.57
C MET A 140 11.36 33.24 -10.54
N MET A 141 12.05 32.23 -11.12
CA MET A 141 13.06 32.42 -12.16
C MET A 141 12.49 33.15 -13.38
N LEU A 142 11.31 32.72 -13.84
CA LEU A 142 10.62 33.38 -14.94
C LEU A 142 10.36 34.87 -14.65
N VAL A 143 9.77 35.18 -13.48
CA VAL A 143 9.44 36.53 -13.07
C VAL A 143 10.70 37.40 -12.91
N PHE A 144 11.69 36.89 -12.15
CA PHE A 144 12.92 37.67 -11.93
C PHE A 144 13.72 37.86 -13.21
N ALA A 145 13.85 36.87 -14.07
CA ALA A 145 14.57 37.00 -15.33
C ALA A 145 13.86 37.98 -16.30
N VAL A 146 12.52 38.02 -16.34
CA VAL A 146 11.76 38.99 -17.12
C VAL A 146 11.94 40.40 -16.51
N VAL A 147 11.85 40.58 -15.20
CA VAL A 147 12.08 41.86 -14.54
C VAL A 147 13.49 42.39 -14.82
N MET A 148 14.51 41.52 -14.72
CA MET A 148 15.89 41.89 -15.00
C MET A 148 16.11 42.22 -16.48
N SER A 149 15.51 41.51 -17.41
CA SER A 149 15.59 41.83 -18.83
C SER A 149 14.94 43.17 -19.17
N VAL A 150 13.83 43.55 -18.50
CA VAL A 150 13.23 44.89 -18.65
C VAL A 150 14.16 45.98 -18.11
N ARG A 151 14.89 45.73 -17.01
CA ARG A 151 15.89 46.67 -16.45
C ARG A 151 17.07 46.90 -17.40
N VAL A 152 17.55 45.83 -18.04
CA VAL A 152 18.71 45.90 -18.95
C VAL A 152 18.37 46.54 -20.28
N GLY A 153 17.19 46.20 -20.86
CA GLY A 153 16.79 46.78 -22.15
C GLY A 153 15.29 46.66 -22.41
N LYS A 154 14.53 47.70 -22.06
CA LYS A 154 13.05 47.72 -22.18
C LYS A 154 12.54 47.29 -23.57
N GLN A 155 13.17 47.79 -24.63
CA GLN A 155 12.76 47.47 -26.01
C GLN A 155 13.03 46.02 -26.39
N LEU A 156 14.14 45.45 -25.91
CA LEU A 156 14.50 44.04 -26.17
C LEU A 156 13.65 43.10 -25.35
N ALA A 157 13.22 43.49 -24.17
CA ALA A 157 12.33 42.69 -23.31
C ALA A 157 10.97 42.40 -23.96
N LEU A 158 10.51 43.23 -24.92
CA LEU A 158 9.29 42.97 -25.70
C LEU A 158 9.36 41.69 -26.53
N ILE A 159 10.57 41.25 -26.88
CA ILE A 159 10.78 39.96 -27.59
C ILE A 159 10.24 38.80 -26.72
N PHE A 160 10.46 38.87 -25.40
CA PHE A 160 9.94 37.86 -24.47
C PHE A 160 8.44 37.89 -24.35
N ALA A 161 7.81 39.09 -24.45
CA ALA A 161 6.36 39.21 -24.45
C ALA A 161 5.69 38.51 -25.64
N GLY A 162 6.44 38.29 -26.75
CA GLY A 162 5.97 37.47 -27.89
C GLY A 162 6.32 35.98 -27.73
N ILE A 163 7.56 35.69 -27.41
CA ILE A 163 8.08 34.30 -27.43
C ILE A 163 7.53 33.47 -26.25
N VAL A 164 7.43 34.03 -25.04
CA VAL A 164 6.95 33.34 -23.85
C VAL A 164 5.50 32.83 -23.98
N PRO A 165 4.52 33.63 -24.45
CA PRO A 165 3.18 33.13 -24.71
C PRO A 165 3.12 32.07 -25.82
N VAL A 166 3.90 32.24 -26.89
CA VAL A 166 3.94 31.26 -28.00
C VAL A 166 4.45 29.91 -27.52
N LEU A 167 5.58 29.89 -26.81
CA LEU A 167 6.11 28.66 -26.24
C LEU A 167 5.16 28.09 -25.18
N GLY A 168 4.63 28.93 -24.27
CA GLY A 168 3.68 28.50 -23.25
C GLY A 168 2.43 27.85 -23.84
N PHE A 169 1.88 28.43 -24.92
CA PHE A 169 0.74 27.87 -25.64
C PHE A 169 1.10 26.54 -26.34
N ALA A 170 2.26 26.46 -26.98
CA ALA A 170 2.73 25.22 -27.60
C ALA A 170 2.88 24.09 -26.56
N LEU A 171 3.51 24.39 -25.42
CA LEU A 171 3.65 23.45 -24.31
C LEU A 171 2.30 23.01 -23.75
N PHE A 172 1.36 23.97 -23.57
CA PHE A 172 0.00 23.67 -23.12
C PHE A 172 -0.73 22.72 -24.08
N LEU A 173 -0.64 22.95 -25.40
CA LEU A 173 -1.24 22.06 -26.39
C LEU A 173 -0.62 20.66 -26.37
N MET A 174 0.71 20.56 -26.24
CA MET A 174 1.42 19.28 -26.15
C MET A 174 0.98 18.50 -24.92
N ILE A 175 0.93 19.14 -23.75
CA ILE A 175 0.49 18.51 -22.50
C ILE A 175 -0.96 18.05 -22.62
N ARG A 176 -1.85 18.90 -23.11
CA ARG A 176 -3.28 18.58 -23.28
C ARG A 176 -3.49 17.39 -24.21
N SER A 177 -2.66 17.24 -25.24
CA SER A 177 -2.75 16.15 -26.22
C SER A 177 -2.09 14.85 -25.71
N ALA A 178 -0.98 14.95 -24.99
CA ALA A 178 -0.25 13.78 -24.47
C ALA A 178 -0.93 13.14 -23.24
N LEU A 179 -1.56 13.94 -22.38
CA LEU A 179 -2.14 13.47 -21.12
C LEU A 179 -3.17 12.33 -21.25
N PRO A 180 -4.17 12.40 -22.15
CA PRO A 180 -5.13 11.31 -22.34
C PRO A 180 -4.47 10.04 -22.88
N LEU A 181 -3.43 10.18 -23.73
CA LEU A 181 -2.69 9.04 -24.26
C LEU A 181 -1.91 8.32 -23.15
N PHE A 182 -1.24 9.06 -22.27
CA PHE A 182 -0.57 8.46 -21.11
C PHE A 182 -1.55 7.74 -20.19
N LYS A 183 -2.73 8.30 -19.91
CA LYS A 183 -3.75 7.61 -19.12
C LYS A 183 -4.19 6.27 -19.75
N ALA A 184 -4.33 6.24 -21.07
CA ALA A 184 -4.65 5.02 -21.80
C ALA A 184 -3.51 3.98 -21.73
N VAL A 185 -2.27 4.44 -21.89
CA VAL A 185 -1.07 3.60 -21.77
C VAL A 185 -0.97 2.98 -20.38
N PHE A 186 -1.13 3.76 -19.30
CA PHE A 186 -1.07 3.24 -17.93
C PHE A 186 -2.13 2.16 -17.67
N LYS A 187 -3.37 2.36 -18.17
CA LYS A 187 -4.41 1.34 -18.05
C LYS A 187 -4.04 0.02 -18.74
N LYS A 188 -3.42 0.09 -19.92
CA LYS A 188 -2.91 -1.10 -20.63
C LYS A 188 -1.70 -1.72 -19.92
N TYR A 189 -0.85 -0.90 -19.34
CA TYR A 189 0.30 -1.35 -18.58
C TYR A 189 -0.12 -2.12 -17.30
N ASP A 190 -1.16 -1.64 -16.62
CA ASP A 190 -1.76 -2.37 -15.49
C ASP A 190 -2.31 -3.74 -15.92
N ALA A 191 -2.99 -3.80 -17.08
CA ALA A 191 -3.49 -5.07 -17.63
C ALA A 191 -2.35 -6.04 -18.00
N LEU A 192 -1.25 -5.51 -18.57
CA LEU A 192 -0.04 -6.28 -18.86
C LEU A 192 0.59 -6.84 -17.58
N ASN A 193 0.75 -6.01 -16.56
CA ASN A 193 1.30 -6.42 -15.27
C ASN A 193 0.46 -7.51 -14.61
N ASN A 194 -0.86 -7.39 -14.64
CA ASN A 194 -1.77 -8.41 -14.11
C ASN A 194 -1.60 -9.74 -14.86
N SER A 195 -1.48 -9.71 -16.19
CA SER A 195 -1.25 -10.90 -17.01
C SER A 195 0.10 -11.56 -16.70
N VAL A 196 1.16 -10.76 -16.49
CA VAL A 196 2.48 -11.28 -16.07
C VAL A 196 2.40 -11.90 -14.69
N GLN A 197 1.74 -11.25 -13.74
CA GLN A 197 1.58 -11.76 -12.38
C GLN A 197 0.80 -13.09 -12.37
N GLU A 198 -0.28 -13.18 -13.14
CA GLU A 198 -1.06 -14.41 -13.32
C GLU A 198 -0.19 -15.54 -13.89
N ASN A 199 0.56 -15.25 -14.96
CA ASN A 199 1.45 -16.23 -15.59
C ASN A 199 2.54 -16.73 -14.62
N VAL A 200 3.21 -15.83 -13.90
CA VAL A 200 4.26 -16.19 -12.94
C VAL A 200 3.69 -17.04 -11.80
N GLN A 201 2.51 -16.71 -11.28
CA GLN A 201 1.83 -17.51 -10.25
C GLN A 201 1.41 -18.90 -10.77
N ALA A 202 0.97 -18.96 -12.02
CA ALA A 202 0.54 -20.19 -12.68
C ALA A 202 1.66 -20.90 -13.47
N MET A 203 2.94 -20.51 -13.30
CA MET A 203 4.05 -21.02 -14.12
C MET A 203 4.15 -22.55 -14.13
N ARG A 204 3.85 -23.21 -13.01
CA ARG A 204 3.81 -24.67 -12.94
C ARG A 204 2.73 -25.26 -13.85
N VAL A 205 1.58 -24.60 -13.96
CA VAL A 205 0.48 -25.01 -14.85
C VAL A 205 0.89 -24.80 -16.31
N VAL A 206 1.44 -23.62 -16.64
CA VAL A 206 1.94 -23.31 -17.99
C VAL A 206 2.94 -24.37 -18.44
N LYS A 207 3.91 -24.74 -17.56
CA LYS A 207 4.91 -25.78 -17.83
C LYS A 207 4.30 -27.17 -17.95
N SER A 208 3.38 -27.54 -17.08
CA SER A 208 2.76 -28.89 -17.10
C SER A 208 1.88 -29.13 -18.32
N PHE A 209 1.30 -28.07 -18.89
CA PHE A 209 0.47 -28.14 -20.09
C PHE A 209 1.20 -27.75 -21.38
N VAL A 210 2.52 -27.46 -21.30
CA VAL A 210 3.37 -27.07 -22.46
C VAL A 210 2.74 -25.91 -23.24
N ARG A 211 2.39 -24.83 -22.52
CA ARG A 211 1.70 -23.64 -23.09
C ARG A 211 2.57 -22.40 -23.11
N GLU A 212 3.88 -22.53 -23.07
CA GLU A 212 4.84 -21.41 -23.09
C GLU A 212 4.70 -20.53 -24.33
N ASP A 213 4.56 -21.16 -25.50
CA ASP A 213 4.44 -20.43 -26.77
C ASP A 213 3.16 -19.59 -26.80
N TYR A 214 2.04 -20.13 -26.35
CA TYR A 214 0.77 -19.40 -26.24
C TYR A 214 0.87 -18.19 -25.30
N GLU A 215 1.46 -18.37 -24.12
CA GLU A 215 1.63 -17.26 -23.17
C GLU A 215 2.63 -16.22 -23.67
N THR A 216 3.67 -16.63 -24.40
CA THR A 216 4.63 -15.73 -25.04
C THR A 216 3.97 -14.91 -26.13
N GLU A 217 3.11 -15.49 -26.96
CA GLU A 217 2.36 -14.78 -27.99
C GLU A 217 1.38 -13.78 -27.38
N LYS A 218 0.61 -14.20 -26.36
CA LYS A 218 -0.31 -13.35 -25.60
C LYS A 218 0.40 -12.16 -24.97
N PHE A 219 1.55 -12.37 -24.32
CA PHE A 219 2.37 -11.31 -23.75
C PHE A 219 2.90 -10.37 -24.84
N SER A 220 3.41 -10.91 -25.95
CA SER A 220 3.94 -10.15 -27.07
C SER A 220 2.88 -9.22 -27.68
N ALA A 221 1.65 -9.72 -27.86
CA ALA A 221 0.53 -8.92 -28.37
C ALA A 221 0.14 -7.79 -27.39
N ALA A 222 0.10 -8.07 -26.09
CA ALA A 222 -0.18 -7.08 -25.05
C ALA A 222 0.93 -6.01 -24.99
N SER A 223 2.19 -6.42 -25.02
CA SER A 223 3.37 -5.56 -25.03
C SER A 223 3.39 -4.64 -26.27
N ASP A 224 3.06 -5.20 -27.44
CA ASP A 224 2.98 -4.43 -28.69
C ASP A 224 1.85 -3.38 -28.66
N SER A 225 0.74 -3.70 -28.01
CA SER A 225 -0.35 -2.74 -27.80
C SER A 225 0.07 -1.57 -26.91
N VAL A 226 0.81 -1.85 -25.81
CA VAL A 226 1.42 -0.81 -24.97
C VAL A 226 2.42 0.03 -25.76
N ARG A 227 3.33 -0.62 -26.50
CA ARG A 227 4.32 0.03 -27.34
C ARG A 227 3.69 1.01 -28.33
N LYS A 228 2.64 0.59 -29.03
CA LYS A 228 1.94 1.44 -30.03
C LYS A 228 1.37 2.71 -29.43
N ASP A 229 0.73 2.63 -28.28
CA ASP A 229 0.14 3.81 -27.64
C ASP A 229 1.19 4.68 -26.95
N PHE A 230 2.22 4.06 -26.35
CA PHE A 230 3.36 4.78 -25.79
C PHE A 230 4.09 5.60 -26.87
N LEU A 231 4.33 5.01 -28.05
CA LEU A 231 4.93 5.72 -29.18
C LEU A 231 4.10 6.94 -29.63
N LYS A 232 2.77 6.88 -29.58
CA LYS A 232 1.93 8.05 -29.92
C LYS A 232 2.13 9.18 -28.91
N ALA A 233 2.17 8.85 -27.62
CA ALA A 233 2.39 9.83 -26.56
C ALA A 233 3.80 10.44 -26.64
N GLU A 234 4.83 9.59 -26.80
CA GLU A 234 6.22 10.01 -26.90
C GLU A 234 6.51 10.86 -28.15
N LYS A 235 5.89 10.57 -29.28
CA LYS A 235 6.02 11.40 -30.50
C LYS A 235 5.54 12.84 -30.27
N ILE A 236 4.51 13.04 -29.44
CA ILE A 236 4.04 14.39 -29.07
C ILE A 236 5.05 15.05 -28.14
N LEU A 237 5.53 14.33 -27.13
CA LEU A 237 6.54 14.87 -26.20
C LEU A 237 7.90 15.11 -26.86
N ALA A 238 8.27 14.31 -27.86
CA ALA A 238 9.52 14.51 -28.61
C ALA A 238 9.58 15.88 -29.32
N LEU A 239 8.42 16.48 -29.63
CA LEU A 239 8.37 17.85 -30.20
C LEU A 239 8.74 18.94 -29.18
N ASN A 240 8.75 18.62 -27.87
CA ASN A 240 9.06 19.59 -26.83
C ASN A 240 10.46 20.19 -26.98
N SER A 241 11.48 19.34 -27.13
CA SER A 241 12.88 19.79 -27.27
C SER A 241 13.13 20.62 -28.55
N PRO A 242 12.68 20.19 -29.76
CA PRO A 242 12.80 21.03 -30.96
C PRO A 242 12.03 22.36 -30.87
N ALA A 243 10.81 22.36 -30.32
CA ALA A 243 10.04 23.60 -30.19
C ALA A 243 10.74 24.57 -29.24
N MET A 244 11.29 24.08 -28.14
CA MET A 244 12.05 24.89 -27.22
C MET A 244 13.34 25.42 -27.85
N GLN A 245 14.13 24.58 -28.53
CA GLN A 245 15.34 25.02 -29.24
C GLN A 245 15.04 26.05 -30.29
N PHE A 246 13.95 25.88 -31.05
CA PHE A 246 13.50 26.88 -32.02
C PHE A 246 13.24 28.23 -31.37
N CYS A 247 12.53 28.25 -30.25
CA CYS A 247 12.25 29.48 -29.49
C CYS A 247 13.54 30.10 -28.93
N VAL A 248 14.49 29.27 -28.42
CA VAL A 248 15.78 29.75 -27.91
C VAL A 248 16.58 30.42 -29.03
N TYR A 249 16.78 29.75 -30.16
CA TYR A 249 17.56 30.31 -31.26
C TYR A 249 16.88 31.52 -31.91
N THR A 250 15.55 31.50 -32.06
CA THR A 250 14.78 32.65 -32.55
C THR A 250 14.95 33.84 -31.59
N SER A 251 14.86 33.62 -30.28
CA SER A 251 15.11 34.63 -29.28
C SER A 251 16.54 35.20 -29.37
N MET A 252 17.53 34.32 -29.44
CA MET A 252 18.94 34.73 -29.59
C MET A 252 19.16 35.57 -30.84
N ILE A 253 18.66 35.15 -32.00
CA ILE A 253 18.81 35.89 -33.28
C ILE A 253 18.13 37.25 -33.18
N LEU A 254 16.89 37.32 -32.70
CA LEU A 254 16.17 38.58 -32.57
C LEU A 254 16.86 39.52 -31.59
N ILE A 255 17.27 39.05 -30.41
CA ILE A 255 17.98 39.84 -29.41
C ILE A 255 19.30 40.35 -29.99
N SER A 256 20.09 39.45 -30.63
CA SER A 256 21.37 39.83 -31.22
C SER A 256 21.20 40.89 -32.31
N TYR A 257 20.23 40.73 -33.23
CA TYR A 257 19.96 41.67 -34.29
C TYR A 257 19.52 43.04 -33.78
N PHE A 258 18.49 43.08 -32.93
CA PHE A 258 17.96 44.35 -32.44
C PHE A 258 18.93 45.02 -31.46
N ALA A 259 19.63 44.29 -30.62
CA ALA A 259 20.65 44.83 -29.72
C ALA A 259 21.83 45.38 -30.49
N ALA A 260 22.35 44.66 -31.49
CA ALA A 260 23.45 45.16 -32.34
C ALA A 260 23.01 46.44 -33.07
N LYS A 261 21.80 46.48 -33.64
CA LYS A 261 21.26 47.68 -34.27
C LYS A 261 21.22 48.83 -33.28
N LEU A 262 20.71 48.64 -32.07
CA LEU A 262 20.64 49.67 -31.03
C LEU A 262 22.02 50.17 -30.56
N ILE A 263 22.98 49.22 -30.39
CA ILE A 263 24.37 49.55 -30.01
C ILE A 263 25.04 50.43 -31.09
N VAL A 264 24.95 50.00 -32.36
CA VAL A 264 25.57 50.74 -33.49
C VAL A 264 24.92 52.10 -33.70
N THR A 265 23.58 52.17 -33.69
CA THR A 265 22.86 53.46 -33.92
C THR A 265 22.98 54.45 -32.75
N SER A 266 23.19 53.98 -31.53
CA SER A 266 23.38 54.83 -30.35
C SER A 266 24.84 55.11 -30.00
N GLY A 267 25.80 54.55 -30.75
CA GLY A 267 27.23 54.62 -30.40
C GLY A 267 27.55 54.02 -29.02
N GLY A 268 26.72 53.06 -28.55
CA GLY A 268 26.90 52.41 -27.26
C GLY A 268 26.32 53.16 -26.05
N THR A 269 25.74 54.33 -26.27
CA THR A 269 25.20 55.17 -25.15
C THR A 269 23.90 54.64 -24.56
N TYR A 270 23.07 53.97 -25.35
CA TYR A 270 21.78 53.43 -24.88
C TYR A 270 21.91 51.97 -24.40
N LEU A 271 22.72 51.15 -25.02
CA LEU A 271 22.93 49.74 -24.72
C LEU A 271 24.40 49.36 -24.93
N GLY A 272 25.06 48.76 -23.93
CA GLY A 272 26.41 48.24 -24.04
C GLY A 272 26.48 46.78 -24.50
N VAL A 273 27.66 46.34 -24.92
CA VAL A 273 27.89 44.93 -25.32
C VAL A 273 27.62 43.95 -24.17
N GLY A 274 27.95 44.32 -22.95
CA GLY A 274 27.62 43.52 -21.74
C GLY A 274 26.13 43.29 -21.56
N SER A 275 25.32 44.31 -21.90
CA SER A 275 23.85 44.21 -21.84
C SER A 275 23.29 43.18 -22.84
N LEU A 276 23.90 43.11 -24.06
CA LEU A 276 23.55 42.05 -25.03
C LEU A 276 23.81 40.65 -24.44
N THR A 277 24.96 40.45 -23.81
CA THR A 277 25.35 39.16 -23.24
C THR A 277 24.38 38.75 -22.12
N SER A 278 24.01 39.67 -21.22
CA SER A 278 23.05 39.39 -20.17
C SER A 278 21.64 39.09 -20.69
N MET A 279 21.19 39.78 -21.76
CA MET A 279 19.89 39.53 -22.39
C MET A 279 19.81 38.10 -23.00
N ILE A 280 20.91 37.61 -23.60
CA ILE A 280 21.01 36.24 -24.11
C ILE A 280 20.88 35.25 -22.93
N THR A 281 21.57 35.51 -21.82
CA THR A 281 21.51 34.65 -20.62
C THR A 281 20.11 34.64 -20.02
N TYR A 282 19.45 35.79 -19.87
CA TYR A 282 18.06 35.84 -19.40
C TYR A 282 17.09 35.10 -20.34
N SER A 283 17.32 35.16 -21.66
CA SER A 283 16.55 34.39 -22.64
C SER A 283 16.59 32.89 -22.33
N MET A 284 17.78 32.35 -22.09
CA MET A 284 17.94 30.95 -21.74
C MET A 284 17.26 30.62 -20.40
N GLN A 285 17.42 31.47 -19.38
CA GLN A 285 16.79 31.25 -18.07
C GLN A 285 15.25 31.26 -18.14
N ILE A 286 14.66 32.18 -18.91
CA ILE A 286 13.21 32.28 -19.12
C ILE A 286 12.68 31.01 -19.80
N LEU A 287 13.31 30.58 -20.86
CA LEU A 287 12.86 29.41 -21.64
C LEU A 287 13.07 28.11 -20.88
N MET A 288 14.18 27.97 -20.15
CA MET A 288 14.41 26.83 -19.23
C MET A 288 13.38 26.77 -18.11
N SER A 289 12.98 27.91 -17.55
CA SER A 289 11.95 27.93 -16.51
C SER A 289 10.58 27.48 -17.00
N LEU A 290 10.22 27.80 -18.25
CA LEU A 290 9.00 27.31 -18.89
C LEU A 290 9.04 25.77 -19.10
N MET A 291 10.19 25.22 -19.48
CA MET A 291 10.36 23.77 -19.60
C MET A 291 10.20 23.07 -18.25
N MET A 292 10.79 23.63 -17.19
CA MET A 292 10.63 23.11 -15.84
C MET A 292 9.16 23.11 -15.39
N LEU A 293 8.42 24.18 -15.69
CA LEU A 293 6.98 24.26 -15.39
C LEU A 293 6.19 23.15 -16.10
N SER A 294 6.51 22.90 -17.37
CA SER A 294 5.89 21.79 -18.13
C SER A 294 6.15 20.43 -17.49
N MET A 295 7.41 20.15 -17.10
CA MET A 295 7.79 18.90 -16.44
C MET A 295 7.08 18.70 -15.10
N ILE A 296 6.98 19.75 -14.27
CA ILE A 296 6.28 19.72 -12.99
C ILE A 296 4.82 19.37 -13.19
N PHE A 297 4.14 19.98 -14.18
CA PHE A 297 2.73 19.73 -14.43
C PHE A 297 2.47 18.25 -14.76
N VAL A 298 3.29 17.64 -15.61
CA VAL A 298 3.21 16.19 -15.93
C VAL A 298 3.38 15.36 -14.66
N MET A 299 4.42 15.65 -13.88
CA MET A 299 4.72 14.87 -12.67
C MET A 299 3.63 14.99 -11.59
N LEU A 300 3.08 16.19 -11.38
CA LEU A 300 1.97 16.38 -10.45
C LEU A 300 0.72 15.61 -10.88
N THR A 301 0.47 15.53 -12.18
CA THR A 301 -0.65 14.75 -12.72
C THR A 301 -0.47 13.26 -12.46
N MET A 302 0.75 12.73 -12.60
CA MET A 302 1.06 11.33 -12.27
C MET A 302 0.92 11.06 -10.77
N ALA A 303 1.42 11.96 -9.93
CA ALA A 303 1.32 11.85 -8.48
C ALA A 303 -0.13 11.94 -7.97
N GLN A 304 -1.04 12.61 -8.70
CA GLN A 304 -2.44 12.71 -8.33
C GLN A 304 -3.13 11.34 -8.22
N ALA A 305 -2.78 10.38 -9.08
CA ALA A 305 -3.32 9.03 -9.02
C ALA A 305 -2.89 8.30 -7.74
N SER A 306 -1.60 8.36 -7.40
CA SER A 306 -1.06 7.81 -6.15
C SER A 306 -1.69 8.48 -4.92
N GLY A 307 -1.83 9.81 -4.94
CA GLY A 307 -2.48 10.56 -3.86
C GLY A 307 -3.94 10.18 -3.64
N LYS A 308 -4.69 9.90 -4.71
CA LYS A 308 -6.07 9.44 -4.62
C LYS A 308 -6.15 8.07 -3.94
N ARG A 309 -5.32 7.09 -4.36
CA ARG A 309 -5.27 5.76 -3.76
C ARG A 309 -4.87 5.79 -2.28
N ILE A 310 -3.94 6.66 -1.91
CA ILE A 310 -3.55 6.87 -0.51
C ILE A 310 -4.72 7.43 0.30
N CYS A 311 -5.40 8.48 -0.20
CA CYS A 311 -6.54 9.06 0.50
C CYS A 311 -7.71 8.08 0.64
N GLU A 312 -7.94 7.19 -0.32
CA GLU A 312 -8.94 6.13 -0.21
C GLU A 312 -8.70 5.25 1.04
N VAL A 313 -7.45 4.95 1.37
CA VAL A 313 -7.11 4.18 2.58
C VAL A 313 -7.20 5.04 3.83
N LEU A 314 -6.70 6.28 3.79
CA LEU A 314 -6.72 7.19 4.95
C LEU A 314 -8.13 7.65 5.34
N ASP A 315 -9.05 7.69 4.40
CA ASP A 315 -10.44 8.12 4.60
C ASP A 315 -11.39 6.92 4.85
N GLU A 316 -10.89 5.68 4.69
CA GLU A 316 -11.66 4.48 4.99
C GLU A 316 -11.82 4.34 6.51
N THR A 317 -13.02 4.02 6.94
CA THR A 317 -13.34 3.78 8.36
C THR A 317 -13.58 2.30 8.60
N SER A 318 -13.12 1.78 9.74
CA SER A 318 -13.41 0.40 10.13
C SER A 318 -14.93 0.20 10.24
N SER A 319 -15.43 -0.87 9.63
CA SER A 319 -16.84 -1.24 9.74
C SER A 319 -17.20 -1.77 11.15
N LEU A 320 -16.18 -2.20 11.91
CA LEU A 320 -16.32 -2.66 13.27
C LEU A 320 -15.78 -1.62 14.24
N GLN A 321 -16.60 -1.19 15.16
CA GLN A 321 -16.24 -0.23 16.20
C GLN A 321 -16.73 -0.73 17.56
N ASN A 322 -16.04 -0.34 18.63
CA ASN A 322 -16.52 -0.57 19.98
C ASN A 322 -17.76 0.28 20.23
N PRO A 323 -18.75 -0.22 21.00
CA PRO A 323 -19.87 0.58 21.45
C PRO A 323 -19.41 1.69 22.41
N ALA A 324 -20.29 2.64 22.71
CA ALA A 324 -19.98 3.75 23.62
C ALA A 324 -19.64 3.28 25.04
N GLU A 325 -20.27 2.21 25.49
CA GLU A 325 -20.05 1.56 26.81
C GLU A 325 -19.75 0.07 26.57
N PRO A 326 -18.49 -0.30 26.29
CA PRO A 326 -18.13 -1.68 26.00
C PRO A 326 -18.16 -2.56 27.28
N VAL A 327 -18.54 -3.82 27.11
CA VAL A 327 -18.40 -4.84 28.15
C VAL A 327 -17.00 -5.40 28.12
N TYR A 328 -16.29 -5.40 29.24
CA TYR A 328 -14.90 -5.85 29.39
C TYR A 328 -14.74 -7.22 30.08
N ASP A 329 -15.83 -7.94 30.34
CA ASP A 329 -15.77 -9.28 30.92
C ASP A 329 -16.63 -10.27 30.15
N VAL A 330 -16.02 -11.34 29.69
CA VAL A 330 -16.68 -12.49 29.07
C VAL A 330 -16.86 -13.53 30.16
N LYS A 331 -18.10 -13.74 30.63
CA LYS A 331 -18.38 -14.58 31.79
C LYS A 331 -18.00 -16.04 31.62
N ASN A 332 -18.41 -16.65 30.50
CA ASN A 332 -18.19 -18.06 30.21
C ASN A 332 -18.12 -18.27 28.68
N GLY A 333 -18.04 -19.53 28.25
CA GLY A 333 -17.95 -19.93 26.85
C GLY A 333 -19.30 -20.30 26.21
N ASP A 334 -20.47 -19.86 26.80
CA ASP A 334 -21.75 -20.07 26.14
C ASP A 334 -21.82 -19.31 24.82
N VAL A 335 -22.42 -19.93 23.80
CA VAL A 335 -22.62 -19.31 22.49
C VAL A 335 -24.04 -19.50 22.01
N ASP A 336 -24.72 -18.38 21.71
CA ASP A 336 -26.08 -18.37 21.18
C ASP A 336 -26.10 -17.70 19.81
N PHE A 337 -26.71 -18.35 18.85
CA PHE A 337 -27.12 -17.78 17.57
C PHE A 337 -28.65 -17.68 17.59
N ASP A 338 -29.14 -16.46 17.42
CA ASP A 338 -30.56 -16.14 17.50
C ASP A 338 -31.03 -15.59 16.16
N HIS A 339 -31.63 -16.45 15.32
CA HIS A 339 -32.12 -16.14 13.98
C HIS A 339 -31.14 -15.36 13.09
N VAL A 340 -29.89 -15.80 13.05
CA VAL A 340 -28.78 -15.08 12.41
C VAL A 340 -28.83 -15.15 10.89
N ASN A 341 -28.84 -13.96 10.28
CA ASN A 341 -28.62 -13.78 8.83
C ASN A 341 -27.32 -13.01 8.60
N PHE A 342 -26.51 -13.45 7.63
CA PHE A 342 -25.25 -12.81 7.31
C PHE A 342 -24.98 -12.71 5.81
N LYS A 343 -24.50 -11.51 5.37
CA LYS A 343 -24.00 -11.22 4.04
C LYS A 343 -22.66 -10.51 4.13
N TYR A 344 -21.68 -10.93 3.32
CA TYR A 344 -20.38 -10.25 3.24
C TYR A 344 -20.45 -8.85 2.64
N SER A 345 -21.48 -8.56 1.87
CA SER A 345 -21.73 -7.23 1.28
C SER A 345 -23.23 -7.00 1.20
N ALA A 346 -23.66 -5.76 1.46
CA ALA A 346 -25.05 -5.34 1.30
C ALA A 346 -25.57 -5.55 -0.15
N ALA A 347 -24.68 -5.53 -1.15
CA ALA A 347 -25.01 -5.78 -2.55
C ALA A 347 -25.09 -7.27 -2.91
N ALA A 348 -24.71 -8.19 -2.00
CA ALA A 348 -24.73 -9.62 -2.27
C ALA A 348 -26.17 -10.13 -2.48
N LYS A 349 -26.40 -10.82 -3.59
CA LYS A 349 -27.72 -11.39 -3.93
C LYS A 349 -28.13 -12.57 -3.03
N ARG A 350 -27.14 -13.31 -2.50
CA ARG A 350 -27.37 -14.46 -1.61
C ARG A 350 -26.79 -14.16 -0.23
N SER A 351 -27.49 -14.60 0.80
CA SER A 351 -26.94 -14.64 2.16
C SER A 351 -25.90 -15.75 2.27
N ALA A 352 -24.85 -15.51 3.03
CA ALA A 352 -23.87 -16.54 3.41
C ALA A 352 -24.46 -17.43 4.50
N LEU A 353 -25.21 -16.83 5.44
CA LEU A 353 -25.98 -17.55 6.45
C LEU A 353 -27.42 -17.04 6.41
N SER A 354 -28.38 -17.93 6.63
CA SER A 354 -29.82 -17.62 6.63
C SER A 354 -30.52 -18.35 7.75
N ASP A 355 -31.12 -17.59 8.66
CA ASP A 355 -31.94 -18.09 9.79
C ASP A 355 -31.24 -19.18 10.60
N VAL A 356 -29.99 -18.89 11.01
CA VAL A 356 -29.19 -19.81 11.84
C VAL A 356 -29.55 -19.60 13.30
N ASP A 357 -30.07 -20.66 13.95
CA ASP A 357 -30.50 -20.66 15.35
C ASP A 357 -29.99 -21.90 16.07
N PHE A 358 -29.18 -21.73 17.13
CA PHE A 358 -28.69 -22.80 18.01
C PHE A 358 -28.06 -22.23 19.28
N HIS A 359 -27.99 -23.09 20.31
CA HIS A 359 -27.39 -22.80 21.59
C HIS A 359 -26.32 -23.82 21.97
N VAL A 360 -25.17 -23.34 22.49
CA VAL A 360 -24.04 -24.15 22.97
C VAL A 360 -23.68 -23.72 24.38
N ARG A 361 -23.58 -24.65 25.32
CA ARG A 361 -23.13 -24.39 26.70
C ARG A 361 -21.61 -24.40 26.81
N SER A 362 -21.09 -23.66 27.75
CA SER A 362 -19.68 -23.63 28.10
C SER A 362 -19.12 -25.04 28.32
N GLY A 363 -17.94 -25.29 27.76
CA GLY A 363 -17.26 -26.59 27.85
C GLY A 363 -17.68 -27.63 26.79
N GLN A 364 -18.78 -27.43 26.07
CA GLN A 364 -19.22 -28.36 25.03
C GLN A 364 -18.28 -28.34 23.81
N THR A 365 -18.18 -29.50 23.17
CA THR A 365 -17.51 -29.66 21.87
C THR A 365 -18.56 -29.71 20.77
N VAL A 366 -18.49 -28.78 19.83
CA VAL A 366 -19.39 -28.65 18.68
C VAL A 366 -18.66 -29.05 17.41
N GLY A 367 -19.14 -30.08 16.73
CA GLY A 367 -18.70 -30.46 15.41
C GLY A 367 -19.49 -29.71 14.33
N ILE A 368 -18.83 -29.21 13.30
CA ILE A 368 -19.49 -28.55 12.17
C ILE A 368 -19.09 -29.24 10.88
N ILE A 369 -20.08 -29.76 10.14
CA ILE A 369 -19.89 -30.46 8.88
C ILE A 369 -20.83 -29.90 7.80
N GLY A 370 -20.47 -30.08 6.55
CA GLY A 370 -21.27 -29.67 5.39
C GLY A 370 -20.42 -29.60 4.12
N GLY A 371 -21.05 -29.49 2.99
CA GLY A 371 -20.40 -29.40 1.69
C GLY A 371 -19.48 -28.17 1.53
N THR A 372 -18.68 -28.17 0.48
CA THR A 372 -17.89 -26.98 0.13
C THR A 372 -18.82 -25.80 -0.18
N GLY A 373 -18.56 -24.63 0.41
CA GLY A 373 -19.42 -23.46 0.23
C GLY A 373 -20.67 -23.41 1.12
N SER A 374 -20.83 -24.33 2.08
CA SER A 374 -21.95 -24.30 3.05
C SER A 374 -21.82 -23.25 4.16
N SER A 375 -20.81 -22.38 4.10
CA SER A 375 -20.58 -21.25 5.02
C SER A 375 -20.16 -21.60 6.46
N LYS A 376 -19.53 -22.76 6.66
CA LYS A 376 -18.99 -23.19 7.96
C LYS A 376 -18.04 -22.15 8.59
N THR A 377 -17.04 -21.73 7.82
CA THR A 377 -16.08 -20.68 8.22
C THR A 377 -16.79 -19.36 8.54
N SER A 378 -17.81 -18.96 7.75
CA SER A 378 -18.56 -17.74 8.01
C SER A 378 -19.28 -17.77 9.36
N LEU A 379 -19.83 -18.91 9.75
CA LEU A 379 -20.49 -19.10 11.03
C LEU A 379 -19.54 -18.83 12.20
N VAL A 380 -18.38 -19.48 12.22
CA VAL A 380 -17.44 -19.33 13.35
C VAL A 380 -16.77 -17.96 13.38
N GLN A 381 -16.64 -17.27 12.25
CA GLN A 381 -16.10 -15.91 12.19
C GLN A 381 -16.99 -14.87 12.88
N LEU A 382 -18.28 -15.13 13.00
CA LEU A 382 -19.22 -14.26 13.73
C LEU A 382 -19.03 -14.36 15.26
N ILE A 383 -18.59 -15.50 15.78
CA ILE A 383 -18.35 -15.71 17.22
C ILE A 383 -17.26 -14.77 17.74
N CYS A 384 -16.16 -14.62 16.99
CA CYS A 384 -15.05 -13.72 17.32
C CYS A 384 -15.23 -12.30 16.75
N ARG A 385 -16.45 -11.99 16.24
CA ARG A 385 -16.79 -10.70 15.65
C ARG A 385 -15.75 -10.23 14.64
N LEU A 386 -15.39 -11.09 13.67
CA LEU A 386 -14.62 -10.65 12.49
C LEU A 386 -15.51 -9.90 11.49
N TYR A 387 -16.81 -10.18 11.52
CA TYR A 387 -17.89 -9.47 10.83
C TYR A 387 -19.07 -9.32 11.78
N ASP A 388 -19.90 -8.30 11.58
CA ASP A 388 -21.18 -8.17 12.26
C ASP A 388 -22.28 -8.87 11.44
N VAL A 389 -23.28 -9.42 12.14
CA VAL A 389 -24.45 -10.04 11.50
C VAL A 389 -25.27 -9.00 10.74
N THR A 390 -25.99 -9.44 9.69
CA THR A 390 -26.91 -8.57 8.95
C THR A 390 -28.23 -8.42 9.73
N ASP A 391 -28.77 -9.53 10.23
CA ASP A 391 -29.96 -9.60 11.08
C ASP A 391 -29.77 -10.67 12.16
N GLY A 392 -30.52 -10.58 13.25
CA GLY A 392 -30.39 -11.47 14.39
C GLY A 392 -29.28 -11.05 15.35
N SER A 393 -28.89 -11.96 16.24
CA SER A 393 -27.83 -11.70 17.21
C SER A 393 -26.96 -12.93 17.47
N VAL A 394 -25.66 -12.70 17.68
CA VAL A 394 -24.72 -13.70 18.21
C VAL A 394 -24.34 -13.25 19.61
N ARG A 395 -24.50 -14.14 20.60
CA ARG A 395 -24.14 -13.86 21.98
C ARG A 395 -23.05 -14.79 22.46
N VAL A 396 -22.14 -14.27 23.27
CA VAL A 396 -21.08 -15.03 23.94
C VAL A 396 -21.21 -14.74 25.43
N GLY A 397 -21.28 -15.77 26.26
CA GLY A 397 -21.50 -15.60 27.70
C GLY A 397 -22.78 -14.82 28.05
N GLY A 398 -23.82 -14.93 27.21
CA GLY A 398 -25.11 -14.27 27.35
C GLY A 398 -25.16 -12.80 26.90
N VAL A 399 -24.05 -12.24 26.40
CA VAL A 399 -23.97 -10.84 25.93
C VAL A 399 -23.74 -10.82 24.43
N ASP A 400 -24.44 -9.95 23.69
CA ASP A 400 -24.26 -9.77 22.24
C ASP A 400 -22.81 -9.37 21.94
N VAL A 401 -22.19 -10.03 20.95
CA VAL A 401 -20.78 -9.77 20.55
C VAL A 401 -20.54 -8.32 20.17
N ARG A 402 -21.58 -7.58 19.75
CA ARG A 402 -21.51 -6.15 19.39
C ARG A 402 -21.36 -5.23 20.61
N GLN A 403 -21.70 -5.72 21.81
CA GLN A 403 -21.60 -4.96 23.06
C GLN A 403 -20.24 -5.09 23.75
N TYR A 404 -19.43 -6.06 23.36
CA TYR A 404 -18.09 -6.22 23.92
C TYR A 404 -17.09 -5.21 23.34
N ASP A 405 -16.09 -4.90 24.17
CA ASP A 405 -14.81 -4.44 23.64
C ASP A 405 -14.20 -5.51 22.72
N LEU A 406 -13.80 -5.12 21.50
CA LEU A 406 -13.31 -6.07 20.48
C LEU A 406 -12.05 -6.83 20.92
N GLU A 407 -11.16 -6.16 21.62
CA GLU A 407 -9.93 -6.78 22.12
C GLU A 407 -10.25 -7.79 23.23
N THR A 408 -11.11 -7.42 24.16
CA THR A 408 -11.56 -8.30 25.25
C THR A 408 -12.24 -9.56 24.71
N LEU A 409 -13.19 -9.43 23.79
CA LEU A 409 -13.84 -10.58 23.18
C LEU A 409 -12.83 -11.48 22.45
N ARG A 410 -12.00 -10.89 21.60
CA ARG A 410 -11.00 -11.64 20.82
C ARG A 410 -9.92 -12.26 21.67
N ASN A 411 -9.64 -11.73 22.86
CA ASN A 411 -8.71 -12.35 23.81
C ASN A 411 -9.30 -13.61 24.45
N GLN A 412 -10.61 -13.73 24.53
CA GLN A 412 -11.30 -14.92 25.07
C GLN A 412 -11.70 -15.95 23.99
N VAL A 413 -11.56 -15.60 22.71
CA VAL A 413 -11.85 -16.51 21.58
C VAL A 413 -10.57 -16.72 20.78
N ALA A 414 -10.06 -17.95 20.78
CA ALA A 414 -8.92 -18.33 19.93
C ALA A 414 -9.41 -19.02 18.66
N VAL A 415 -8.80 -18.66 17.53
CA VAL A 415 -9.16 -19.20 16.22
C VAL A 415 -7.93 -19.76 15.54
N VAL A 416 -7.97 -21.01 15.12
CA VAL A 416 -7.02 -21.63 14.19
C VAL A 416 -7.68 -21.66 12.82
N LEU A 417 -7.20 -20.82 11.93
CA LEU A 417 -7.78 -20.65 10.60
C LEU A 417 -7.41 -21.82 9.66
N GLN A 418 -8.21 -22.07 8.65
CA GLN A 418 -7.96 -23.06 7.60
C GLN A 418 -6.60 -22.83 6.91
N LYS A 419 -6.25 -21.58 6.59
CA LYS A 419 -4.90 -21.19 6.14
C LYS A 419 -4.02 -20.89 7.34
N ASN A 420 -3.21 -21.88 7.73
CA ASN A 420 -2.26 -21.72 8.81
C ASN A 420 -1.05 -20.90 8.37
N VAL A 421 -0.83 -19.76 9.01
CA VAL A 421 0.27 -18.83 8.72
C VAL A 421 1.20 -18.74 9.91
N LEU A 422 2.49 -18.97 9.65
CA LEU A 422 3.57 -18.68 10.59
C LEU A 422 4.35 -17.45 10.10
N PHE A 423 4.82 -16.65 11.04
CA PHE A 423 5.67 -15.49 10.76
C PHE A 423 7.14 -15.90 10.74
N SER A 424 7.95 -15.15 10.03
CA SER A 424 9.42 -15.29 10.12
C SER A 424 9.88 -14.96 11.52
N GLY A 425 10.72 -15.85 12.08
CA GLY A 425 11.18 -15.78 13.45
C GLY A 425 11.32 -17.17 14.06
N THR A 426 11.68 -17.30 15.33
CA THR A 426 11.80 -18.58 16.00
C THR A 426 10.44 -19.23 16.27
N ILE A 427 10.43 -20.53 16.57
CA ILE A 427 9.22 -21.22 17.03
C ILE A 427 8.69 -20.54 18.30
N LYS A 428 9.54 -20.19 19.26
CA LYS A 428 9.15 -19.45 20.48
C LYS A 428 8.45 -18.12 20.16
N GLU A 429 9.01 -17.33 19.27
CA GLU A 429 8.40 -16.07 18.85
C GLU A 429 7.03 -16.27 18.20
N ASN A 430 6.89 -17.31 17.39
CA ASN A 430 5.60 -17.66 16.79
C ASN A 430 4.56 -18.11 17.82
N LEU A 431 4.96 -18.87 18.84
CA LEU A 431 4.09 -19.34 19.91
C LEU A 431 3.65 -18.17 20.83
N ARG A 432 4.56 -17.23 21.13
CA ARG A 432 4.28 -16.04 21.95
C ARG A 432 3.31 -15.04 21.33
N TRP A 433 2.87 -15.26 20.09
CA TRP A 433 1.69 -14.55 19.57
C TRP A 433 0.40 -14.95 20.30
N GLY A 434 0.34 -16.11 20.95
CA GLY A 434 -0.76 -16.51 21.81
C GLY A 434 -0.74 -15.79 23.15
N ASP A 435 0.43 -15.77 23.80
CA ASP A 435 0.71 -15.00 25.01
C ASP A 435 2.18 -14.54 25.00
N ALA A 436 2.39 -13.22 24.93
CA ALA A 436 3.73 -12.61 24.87
C ALA A 436 4.58 -12.88 26.12
N ASN A 437 3.95 -13.15 27.28
CA ASN A 437 4.59 -13.38 28.56
C ASN A 437 4.71 -14.87 28.93
N ALA A 438 4.29 -15.78 28.03
CA ALA A 438 4.34 -17.21 28.30
C ALA A 438 5.76 -17.69 28.62
N SER A 439 5.91 -18.46 29.72
CA SER A 439 7.16 -19.12 30.08
C SER A 439 7.53 -20.23 29.10
N ASP A 440 8.78 -20.66 29.12
CA ASP A 440 9.23 -21.75 28.25
C ASP A 440 8.51 -23.06 28.60
N GLU A 441 8.16 -23.28 29.86
CA GLU A 441 7.37 -24.42 30.32
C GLU A 441 5.94 -24.38 29.77
N GLU A 442 5.29 -23.20 29.78
CA GLU A 442 3.96 -23.04 29.20
C GLU A 442 3.97 -23.24 27.67
N LEU A 443 5.03 -22.79 26.99
CA LEU A 443 5.22 -23.06 25.56
C LEU A 443 5.31 -24.57 25.29
N GLN A 444 6.11 -25.27 26.10
CA GLN A 444 6.27 -26.72 25.97
C GLN A 444 4.95 -27.45 26.24
N GLN A 445 4.25 -27.14 27.31
CA GLN A 445 2.95 -27.74 27.64
C GLN A 445 1.93 -27.54 26.51
N ALA A 446 1.82 -26.35 25.95
CA ALA A 446 0.93 -26.10 24.83
C ALA A 446 1.32 -26.90 23.58
N CYS A 447 2.61 -27.07 23.34
CA CYS A 447 3.13 -27.89 22.24
C CYS A 447 2.91 -29.40 22.47
N GLU A 448 2.99 -29.89 23.70
CA GLU A 448 2.65 -31.27 24.06
C GLU A 448 1.17 -31.56 23.79
N LEU A 449 0.27 -30.67 24.22
CA LEU A 449 -1.18 -30.76 23.95
C LEU A 449 -1.51 -30.76 22.45
N ALA A 450 -0.78 -29.96 21.68
CA ALA A 450 -0.93 -29.89 20.22
C ALA A 450 -0.13 -31.00 19.49
N CYS A 451 0.50 -31.94 20.19
CA CYS A 451 1.41 -32.94 19.65
C CYS A 451 2.55 -32.34 18.79
N ALA A 452 2.99 -31.12 19.14
CA ALA A 452 4.05 -30.41 18.41
C ALA A 452 5.43 -30.62 19.03
N ASP A 453 5.54 -30.85 20.33
CA ASP A 453 6.81 -30.98 21.04
C ASP A 453 7.69 -32.10 20.46
N GLU A 454 7.10 -33.26 20.12
CA GLU A 454 7.82 -34.41 19.58
C GLU A 454 8.70 -34.04 18.37
N PHE A 455 8.19 -33.32 17.41
CA PHE A 455 8.98 -32.93 16.23
C PHE A 455 9.89 -31.73 16.50
N ILE A 456 9.51 -30.82 17.44
CA ILE A 456 10.35 -29.69 17.83
C ILE A 456 11.64 -30.19 18.49
N GLN A 457 11.55 -31.18 19.37
CA GLN A 457 12.71 -31.77 20.04
C GLN A 457 13.67 -32.46 19.07
N GLN A 458 13.20 -32.87 17.89
CA GLN A 458 14.02 -33.49 16.84
C GLN A 458 14.73 -32.44 15.96
N MET A 459 14.36 -31.17 16.06
CA MET A 459 15.02 -30.08 15.32
C MET A 459 16.34 -29.69 15.99
N PRO A 460 17.38 -29.30 15.22
CA PRO A 460 18.70 -28.96 15.79
C PRO A 460 18.64 -27.90 16.88
N ASP A 461 17.89 -26.83 16.64
CA ASP A 461 17.76 -25.67 17.54
C ASP A 461 16.46 -25.71 18.37
N LYS A 462 15.72 -26.82 18.35
CA LYS A 462 14.47 -27.05 19.08
C LYS A 462 13.52 -25.84 18.95
N TYR A 463 13.12 -25.25 20.08
CA TYR A 463 12.22 -24.09 20.12
C TYR A 463 12.83 -22.80 19.56
N ASP A 464 14.15 -22.70 19.43
CA ASP A 464 14.85 -21.59 18.83
C ASP A 464 15.03 -21.76 17.30
N THR A 465 14.54 -22.89 16.74
CA THR A 465 14.54 -23.12 15.29
C THR A 465 13.82 -21.98 14.57
N TYR A 466 14.50 -21.40 13.57
CA TYR A 466 13.97 -20.30 12.77
C TYR A 466 12.94 -20.80 11.74
N ILE A 467 11.80 -20.17 11.73
CA ILE A 467 10.71 -20.37 10.76
C ILE A 467 10.82 -19.30 9.68
N GLU A 468 10.85 -19.73 8.42
CA GLU A 468 10.83 -18.82 7.28
C GLU A 468 9.44 -18.19 7.08
N GLN A 469 9.38 -17.11 6.30
CA GLN A 469 8.13 -16.41 6.01
C GLN A 469 7.05 -17.36 5.45
N GLY A 470 5.91 -17.39 6.14
CA GLY A 470 4.80 -18.30 5.80
C GLY A 470 5.06 -19.76 6.19
N GLY A 471 6.15 -20.07 6.89
CA GLY A 471 6.49 -21.42 7.34
C GLY A 471 6.85 -22.36 6.19
N THR A 472 7.60 -21.89 5.20
CA THR A 472 7.97 -22.69 4.01
C THR A 472 8.91 -23.84 4.33
N ASN A 473 9.64 -23.75 5.42
CA ASN A 473 10.59 -24.77 5.91
C ASN A 473 9.99 -25.79 6.89
N VAL A 474 8.67 -25.78 7.12
CA VAL A 474 7.96 -26.78 7.94
C VAL A 474 6.82 -27.41 7.16
N SER A 475 6.50 -28.70 7.47
CA SER A 475 5.41 -29.41 6.81
C SER A 475 4.03 -28.83 7.17
N GLY A 476 3.02 -29.12 6.34
CA GLY A 476 1.64 -28.65 6.59
C GLY A 476 1.12 -29.08 7.97
N GLY A 477 1.33 -30.33 8.36
CA GLY A 477 0.90 -30.85 9.66
C GLY A 477 1.70 -30.26 10.83
N GLN A 478 3.00 -29.98 10.67
CA GLN A 478 3.79 -29.28 11.68
C GLN A 478 3.28 -27.84 11.86
N LYS A 479 3.00 -27.14 10.76
CA LYS A 479 2.42 -25.80 10.77
C LYS A 479 1.07 -25.73 11.49
N GLN A 480 0.20 -26.70 11.22
CA GLN A 480 -1.11 -26.82 11.90
C GLN A 480 -0.94 -27.00 13.40
N ARG A 481 -0.10 -27.92 13.84
CA ARG A 481 0.16 -28.18 15.26
C ARG A 481 0.75 -26.97 15.98
N LEU A 482 1.67 -26.23 15.35
CA LEU A 482 2.19 -24.96 15.92
C LEU A 482 1.09 -23.90 16.05
N CYS A 483 0.18 -23.80 15.08
CA CYS A 483 -0.94 -22.86 15.16
C CYS A 483 -1.96 -23.24 16.24
N ILE A 484 -2.17 -24.56 16.47
CA ILE A 484 -3.00 -25.05 17.59
C ILE A 484 -2.32 -24.71 18.92
N ALA A 485 -1.03 -24.99 19.10
CA ALA A 485 -0.28 -24.64 20.31
C ALA A 485 -0.35 -23.13 20.60
N ARG A 486 -0.18 -22.29 19.59
CA ARG A 486 -0.36 -20.82 19.69
C ARG A 486 -1.74 -20.45 20.21
N ALA A 487 -2.79 -21.11 19.73
CA ALA A 487 -4.17 -20.84 20.16
C ALA A 487 -4.42 -21.27 21.60
N LEU A 488 -3.81 -22.37 22.02
CA LEU A 488 -3.93 -22.90 23.40
C LEU A 488 -3.24 -22.00 24.43
N LEU A 489 -2.09 -21.40 24.09
CA LEU A 489 -1.38 -20.44 24.97
C LEU A 489 -2.24 -19.25 25.37
N LYS A 490 -3.22 -18.90 24.56
CA LYS A 490 -4.17 -17.82 24.87
C LYS A 490 -5.11 -18.15 26.04
N LYS A 491 -5.20 -19.43 26.45
CA LYS A 491 -6.11 -19.95 27.49
C LYS A 491 -7.56 -19.47 27.27
N PRO A 492 -8.14 -19.68 26.05
CA PRO A 492 -9.39 -19.08 25.65
C PRO A 492 -10.60 -19.76 26.32
N LYS A 493 -11.71 -19.00 26.46
CA LYS A 493 -13.02 -19.57 26.83
C LYS A 493 -13.69 -20.31 25.65
N ILE A 494 -13.36 -19.88 24.42
CA ILE A 494 -13.85 -20.52 23.19
C ILE A 494 -12.66 -20.79 22.26
N LEU A 495 -12.50 -22.03 21.80
CA LEU A 495 -11.49 -22.46 20.83
C LEU A 495 -12.18 -22.85 19.52
N ILE A 496 -11.81 -22.22 18.43
CA ILE A 496 -12.31 -22.52 17.09
C ILE A 496 -11.19 -23.15 16.26
N LEU A 497 -11.45 -24.34 15.74
CA LEU A 497 -10.56 -25.10 14.86
C LEU A 497 -11.22 -25.23 13.48
N ASP A 498 -10.85 -24.34 12.54
CA ASP A 498 -11.41 -24.31 11.19
C ASP A 498 -10.54 -25.17 10.24
N ASP A 499 -10.96 -26.42 10.01
CA ASP A 499 -10.27 -27.44 9.18
C ASP A 499 -8.76 -27.56 9.51
N SER A 500 -8.43 -27.34 10.78
CA SER A 500 -7.06 -27.14 11.26
C SER A 500 -6.30 -28.44 11.56
N THR A 501 -6.93 -29.59 11.32
CA THR A 501 -6.29 -30.92 11.45
C THR A 501 -6.27 -31.70 10.13
N SER A 502 -6.69 -31.09 9.03
CA SER A 502 -6.80 -31.76 7.72
C SER A 502 -5.47 -32.27 7.14
N ALA A 503 -4.36 -31.63 7.47
CA ALA A 503 -2.99 -32.05 7.08
C ALA A 503 -2.29 -32.87 8.18
N VAL A 504 -2.98 -33.18 9.28
CA VAL A 504 -2.48 -34.03 10.36
C VAL A 504 -3.01 -35.46 10.14
N ASP A 505 -2.21 -36.49 10.44
CA ASP A 505 -2.64 -37.87 10.36
C ASP A 505 -3.73 -38.18 11.39
N THR A 506 -4.54 -39.18 11.10
CA THR A 506 -5.73 -39.54 11.90
C THR A 506 -5.39 -39.89 13.35
N LYS A 507 -4.22 -40.51 13.60
CA LYS A 507 -3.78 -40.91 14.94
C LYS A 507 -3.40 -39.70 15.77
N THR A 508 -2.68 -38.74 15.18
CA THR A 508 -2.29 -37.47 15.84
C THR A 508 -3.51 -36.58 16.06
N ASP A 509 -4.45 -36.49 15.09
CA ASP A 509 -5.71 -35.78 15.26
C ASP A 509 -6.52 -36.31 16.45
N ALA A 510 -6.64 -37.66 16.57
CA ALA A 510 -7.32 -38.25 17.73
C ALA A 510 -6.64 -37.93 19.07
N LYS A 511 -5.27 -37.93 19.12
CA LYS A 511 -4.52 -37.54 20.32
C LYS A 511 -4.79 -36.08 20.71
N ILE A 512 -4.75 -35.16 19.72
CA ILE A 512 -5.02 -33.73 19.96
C ILE A 512 -6.43 -33.56 20.53
N ARG A 513 -7.45 -34.19 19.94
CA ARG A 513 -8.83 -34.09 20.41
C ARG A 513 -9.00 -34.69 21.84
N ALA A 514 -8.36 -35.79 22.13
CA ALA A 514 -8.38 -36.39 23.48
C ALA A 514 -7.73 -35.41 24.50
N ALA A 515 -6.56 -34.85 24.17
CA ALA A 515 -5.89 -33.86 25.02
C ALA A 515 -6.75 -32.59 25.23
N LEU A 516 -7.38 -32.07 24.17
CA LEU A 516 -8.29 -30.92 24.30
C LEU A 516 -9.51 -31.20 25.19
N ARG A 517 -9.98 -32.45 25.22
CA ARG A 517 -11.12 -32.85 26.07
C ARG A 517 -10.71 -32.98 27.53
N SER A 518 -9.53 -33.57 27.84
CA SER A 518 -9.07 -33.80 29.20
C SER A 518 -8.49 -32.55 29.87
N GLU A 519 -7.67 -31.79 29.13
CA GLU A 519 -6.86 -30.73 29.71
C GLU A 519 -7.55 -29.35 29.72
N ILE A 520 -8.51 -29.11 28.81
CA ILE A 520 -9.27 -27.86 28.76
C ILE A 520 -10.79 -28.12 28.73
N PRO A 521 -11.36 -28.82 29.73
CA PRO A 521 -12.79 -29.19 29.75
C PRO A 521 -13.73 -27.98 29.77
N GLU A 522 -13.35 -26.90 30.41
CA GLU A 522 -14.17 -25.67 30.56
C GLU A 522 -14.22 -24.82 29.26
N THR A 523 -13.29 -25.06 28.35
CA THR A 523 -13.24 -24.33 27.06
C THR A 523 -14.28 -24.89 26.10
N THR A 524 -15.13 -24.05 25.52
CA THR A 524 -16.04 -24.45 24.43
C THR A 524 -15.27 -24.60 23.13
N LYS A 525 -15.46 -25.72 22.43
CA LYS A 525 -14.70 -26.05 21.23
C LYS A 525 -15.60 -26.13 20.01
N PHE A 526 -15.29 -25.36 18.97
CA PHE A 526 -15.92 -25.48 17.65
C PHE A 526 -14.92 -26.12 16.68
N ILE A 527 -15.25 -27.29 16.16
CA ILE A 527 -14.40 -28.05 15.25
C ILE A 527 -15.08 -28.17 13.90
N ILE A 528 -14.61 -27.39 12.92
CA ILE A 528 -15.00 -27.59 11.54
C ILE A 528 -14.12 -28.68 10.95
N ALA A 529 -14.73 -29.74 10.48
CA ALA A 529 -14.02 -30.85 9.90
C ALA A 529 -14.66 -31.33 8.57
N GLN A 530 -13.82 -31.86 7.70
CA GLN A 530 -14.25 -32.57 6.50
C GLN A 530 -14.47 -34.06 6.77
N ARG A 531 -13.83 -34.61 7.82
CA ARG A 531 -13.95 -35.99 8.22
C ARG A 531 -14.89 -36.15 9.40
N ILE A 532 -15.86 -37.07 9.29
CA ILE A 532 -16.77 -37.35 10.39
C ILE A 532 -16.02 -37.91 11.60
N SER A 533 -14.95 -38.72 11.38
CA SER A 533 -14.11 -39.23 12.46
C SER A 533 -13.51 -38.14 13.37
N SER A 534 -13.37 -36.92 12.90
CA SER A 534 -12.86 -35.78 13.70
C SER A 534 -13.92 -35.13 14.58
N ILE A 535 -15.22 -35.38 14.36
CA ILE A 535 -16.33 -34.77 15.10
C ILE A 535 -17.35 -35.75 15.67
N GLN A 536 -17.19 -37.06 15.42
CA GLN A 536 -18.13 -38.10 15.88
C GLN A 536 -18.31 -38.13 17.41
N ASP A 537 -17.28 -37.72 18.14
CA ASP A 537 -17.28 -37.67 19.61
C ASP A 537 -17.77 -36.31 20.16
N ALA A 538 -18.24 -35.39 19.30
CA ALA A 538 -18.72 -34.08 19.70
C ALA A 538 -20.07 -34.18 20.45
N ASP A 539 -20.28 -33.26 21.42
CA ASP A 539 -21.52 -33.20 22.19
C ASP A 539 -22.72 -32.76 21.35
N LEU A 540 -22.42 -31.92 20.33
CA LEU A 540 -23.39 -31.44 19.35
C LEU A 540 -22.71 -31.38 17.97
N ILE A 541 -23.38 -31.85 16.94
CA ILE A 541 -22.93 -31.74 15.55
C ILE A 541 -23.94 -30.90 14.77
N LEU A 542 -23.47 -29.87 14.08
CA LEU A 542 -24.24 -29.04 13.18
C LEU A 542 -23.97 -29.45 11.74
N VAL A 543 -25.01 -29.83 11.01
CA VAL A 543 -24.94 -30.14 9.58
C VAL A 543 -25.40 -28.89 8.81
N LEU A 544 -24.47 -28.26 8.07
CA LEU A 544 -24.76 -27.05 7.29
C LEU A 544 -24.93 -27.38 5.81
N GLU A 545 -26.02 -26.89 5.22
CA GLU A 545 -26.28 -26.91 3.80
C GLU A 545 -26.78 -25.54 3.31
N GLY A 546 -26.16 -25.02 2.24
CA GLY A 546 -26.60 -23.76 1.62
C GLY A 546 -26.66 -22.52 2.53
N GLY A 547 -25.90 -22.53 3.66
CA GLY A 547 -25.92 -21.45 4.65
C GLY A 547 -27.00 -21.56 5.71
N GLN A 548 -27.65 -22.70 5.84
CA GLN A 548 -28.65 -23.01 6.88
C GLN A 548 -28.22 -24.23 7.67
N ILE A 549 -28.76 -24.41 8.88
CA ILE A 549 -28.63 -25.65 9.64
C ILE A 549 -29.69 -26.63 9.10
N ASP A 550 -29.23 -27.68 8.43
CA ASP A 550 -30.08 -28.76 7.92
C ASP A 550 -30.52 -29.69 9.05
N ALA A 551 -29.57 -30.03 9.94
CA ALA A 551 -29.84 -30.83 11.13
C ALA A 551 -28.81 -30.55 12.23
N MET A 552 -29.18 -30.83 13.48
CA MET A 552 -28.30 -30.81 14.63
C MET A 552 -28.62 -31.95 15.60
N GLY A 553 -27.57 -32.50 16.23
CA GLY A 553 -27.71 -33.61 17.17
C GLY A 553 -26.39 -34.32 17.45
N THR A 554 -26.43 -35.44 18.15
CA THR A 554 -25.28 -36.32 18.34
C THR A 554 -25.01 -37.16 17.09
N HIS A 555 -23.84 -37.76 17.02
CA HIS A 555 -23.46 -38.69 15.93
C HIS A 555 -24.55 -39.76 15.65
N GLU A 556 -25.02 -40.43 16.70
CA GLU A 556 -26.01 -41.47 16.59
C GLU A 556 -27.36 -40.94 16.08
N GLN A 557 -27.81 -39.80 16.61
CA GLN A 557 -29.05 -39.15 16.18
C GLN A 557 -29.01 -38.75 14.70
N LEU A 558 -27.89 -38.17 14.26
CA LEU A 558 -27.74 -37.75 12.87
C LEU A 558 -27.60 -38.90 11.89
N LEU A 559 -26.93 -39.99 12.28
CA LEU A 559 -26.89 -41.21 11.47
C LEU A 559 -28.29 -41.82 11.26
N ALA A 560 -29.15 -41.75 12.28
CA ALA A 560 -30.51 -42.25 12.19
C ALA A 560 -31.44 -41.33 11.37
N SER A 561 -31.32 -40.01 11.53
CA SER A 561 -32.31 -39.03 11.03
C SER A 561 -31.89 -38.21 9.81
N ASN A 562 -30.59 -37.95 9.63
CA ASN A 562 -30.12 -37.05 8.57
C ASN A 562 -29.50 -37.81 7.38
N ARG A 563 -30.04 -37.57 6.18
CA ARG A 563 -29.56 -38.21 4.95
C ARG A 563 -28.15 -37.75 4.55
N ILE A 564 -27.88 -36.45 4.61
CA ILE A 564 -26.59 -35.86 4.20
C ILE A 564 -25.47 -36.41 5.07
N TYR A 565 -25.68 -36.40 6.39
CA TYR A 565 -24.71 -36.91 7.35
C TYR A 565 -24.39 -38.39 7.13
N ARG A 566 -25.42 -39.20 6.88
CA ARG A 566 -25.29 -40.64 6.59
C ARG A 566 -24.53 -40.89 5.29
N GLU A 567 -24.87 -40.22 4.21
CA GLU A 567 -24.19 -40.35 2.92
C GLU A 567 -22.69 -40.02 3.03
N VAL A 568 -22.34 -38.94 3.76
CA VAL A 568 -20.93 -38.58 4.01
C VAL A 568 -20.23 -39.63 4.85
N TYR A 569 -20.87 -40.16 5.89
CA TYR A 569 -20.32 -41.22 6.75
C TYR A 569 -20.05 -42.50 5.97
N GLU A 570 -21.02 -42.98 5.20
CA GLU A 570 -20.89 -44.18 4.38
C GLU A 570 -19.81 -44.03 3.30
N SER A 571 -19.75 -42.85 2.66
CA SER A 571 -18.73 -42.56 1.65
C SER A 571 -17.31 -42.63 2.24
N GLN A 572 -17.11 -42.06 3.43
CA GLN A 572 -15.81 -42.06 4.10
C GLN A 572 -15.40 -43.43 4.61
N ASN A 573 -16.33 -44.24 5.11
CA ASN A 573 -16.05 -45.58 5.57
C ASN A 573 -15.79 -46.59 4.44
N LYS A 574 -16.47 -46.42 3.29
CA LYS A 574 -16.20 -47.25 2.09
C LYS A 574 -14.80 -46.95 1.51
N ALA A 575 -14.35 -45.68 1.54
CA ALA A 575 -13.01 -45.33 1.11
C ALA A 575 -11.90 -45.84 2.06
N GLY A 576 -12.16 -45.87 3.38
CA GLY A 576 -11.21 -46.37 4.38
C GLY A 576 -11.11 -47.90 4.44
N GLY A 577 -12.10 -48.66 3.91
CA GLY A 577 -12.08 -50.11 3.84
C GLY A 577 -11.32 -50.70 2.63
N ALA A 578 -11.02 -49.87 1.63
CA ALA A 578 -10.29 -50.34 0.43
C ALA A 578 -8.75 -50.32 0.59
N ASP A 579 -8.22 -49.68 1.65
CA ASP A 579 -6.76 -49.60 1.90
C ASP A 579 -6.23 -50.70 2.83
N ASN A 580 -7.06 -51.65 3.27
CA ASN A 580 -6.68 -52.77 4.13
C ASN A 580 -6.81 -54.13 3.42
N GLY A 581 -6.73 -54.16 2.10
CA GLY A 581 -6.72 -55.39 1.31
C GLY A 581 -5.41 -55.61 0.57
#